data_4b843263190fc0d4d360e172daf9f976
#
_entry.id   4b843263190fc0d4d360e172daf9f976
#
_cell.length_a   1.000
_cell.length_b   1.000
_cell.length_c   1.000
_cell.angle_alpha   90.00
_cell.angle_beta   90.00
_cell.angle_gamma   90.00
#
_symmetry.space_group_name_H-M   'P 1'
#
loop_
_entity.id
_entity.type
_entity.pdbx_description
1 polymer ?
#
loop_
_entity_poly.entity_id
_entity_poly.type
_entity_poly.pdbx_seq_one_letter_code
_entity_poly.pdbx_strand_id
1 'polypeptide(L)'
;MAQQEDSFKKIVSHAKEYGFVFPSSEIYDGLSAVYDYGQNGVELKNNIKRYWWDAMTLLHENIVGIDSAIFMHPTIWKASGHVDAFNDPLIDNRDSKKRYRADVLIEEEIAKMDDKIEKEVAKARKRFGENFDEALFRETNPRVQEHVAKRNALHERFAKAMNDNDLDELRQIIIDQEIVDPISGTKNWTEVRQFNLMFRTEMGSTAEGAMTVYLRPETAQGIFVNYLNVQKTGRMRIPFGIAQIGKAFRNEIVARQFIFRMREFEQMEMQFFVRPGQELEWFSKWKETRLKWHKALGLGDHKYRYHDHEKLAHYANAATDIEFEMPFGFKEVEGIHTRTNFDLSQHEKFSGKKIQYFDPELNESYTPYVIETSIGVDRMFLSVLCSSYEEQQLEGGDTRVVLHLPAALAPVKCAVMPLVRKDGLPEKAREIVNDLKFDFPTHYEEKDSIGKRYRRQDAIGTPYCVTVDHQTLEDNTVTLRERDSMEQKRVNIDDLHRLIHDNVSMNALLRKLG
;
A
#
# COMPACT_ATOMS: atom_id res chain seq x y z
N MET A 1 -2.42 -12.59 18.86
CA MET A 1 -1.66 -13.19 17.77
C MET A 1 -2.44 -14.32 17.08
N ALA A 2 -2.76 -15.44 17.68
CA ALA A 2 -3.49 -16.55 16.99
C ALA A 2 -4.85 -16.11 16.37
N GLN A 3 -5.63 -15.30 17.06
CA GLN A 3 -6.93 -14.81 16.57
C GLN A 3 -6.79 -13.80 15.40
N GLN A 4 -5.74 -12.99 15.40
CA GLN A 4 -5.44 -12.05 14.32
C GLN A 4 -4.92 -12.78 13.07
N GLU A 5 -4.11 -13.83 13.26
CA GLU A 5 -3.63 -14.68 12.18
C GLU A 5 -4.77 -15.46 11.50
N ASP A 6 -5.75 -15.93 12.28
CA ASP A 6 -6.95 -16.59 11.75
C ASP A 6 -7.82 -15.60 10.95
N SER A 7 -8.00 -14.37 11.46
CA SER A 7 -8.72 -13.32 10.74
C SER A 7 -8.07 -12.99 9.39
N PHE A 8 -6.74 -12.88 9.34
CA PHE A 8 -6.03 -12.61 8.09
C PHE A 8 -6.19 -13.74 7.07
N LYS A 9 -6.13 -15.00 7.50
CA LYS A 9 -6.39 -16.17 6.63
C LYS A 9 -7.79 -16.14 6.02
N LYS A 10 -8.80 -15.73 6.79
CA LYS A 10 -10.18 -15.57 6.31
C LYS A 10 -10.27 -14.49 5.23
N ILE A 11 -9.64 -13.34 5.42
CA ILE A 11 -9.60 -12.26 4.43
C ILE A 11 -8.95 -12.73 3.13
N VAL A 12 -7.82 -13.45 3.21
CA VAL A 12 -7.12 -14.01 2.03
C VAL A 12 -8.01 -15.02 1.29
N SER A 13 -8.67 -15.92 2.03
CA SER A 13 -9.61 -16.89 1.45
C SER A 13 -10.78 -16.19 0.77
N HIS A 14 -11.39 -15.20 1.42
CA HIS A 14 -12.46 -14.38 0.88
C HIS A 14 -12.04 -13.65 -0.40
N ALA A 15 -10.84 -13.04 -0.40
CA ALA A 15 -10.31 -12.35 -1.57
C ALA A 15 -10.20 -13.27 -2.80
N LYS A 16 -9.80 -14.54 -2.59
CA LYS A 16 -9.75 -15.55 -3.64
C LYS A 16 -11.15 -15.99 -4.07
N GLU A 17 -12.01 -16.34 -3.14
CA GLU A 17 -13.36 -16.86 -3.40
C GLU A 17 -14.21 -15.87 -4.19
N TYR A 18 -14.12 -14.58 -3.88
CA TYR A 18 -14.95 -13.53 -4.48
C TYR A 18 -14.26 -12.76 -5.60
N GLY A 19 -13.17 -13.29 -6.16
CA GLY A 19 -12.55 -12.74 -7.36
C GLY A 19 -11.87 -11.38 -7.15
N PHE A 20 -11.24 -11.18 -5.99
CA PHE A 20 -10.40 -10.02 -5.75
C PHE A 20 -8.95 -10.28 -6.13
N VAL A 21 -8.34 -11.35 -5.60
CA VAL A 21 -6.92 -11.64 -5.83
C VAL A 21 -6.69 -13.13 -5.97
N PHE A 22 -5.92 -13.52 -6.99
CA PHE A 22 -5.49 -14.89 -7.25
C PHE A 22 -3.97 -15.00 -7.23
N PRO A 23 -3.39 -16.16 -6.84
CA PRO A 23 -2.00 -16.44 -7.18
C PRO A 23 -1.80 -16.40 -8.70
N SER A 24 -0.78 -15.68 -9.17
CA SER A 24 -0.53 -15.62 -10.61
C SER A 24 -0.14 -16.99 -11.15
N SER A 25 -0.67 -17.34 -12.33
CA SER A 25 -0.38 -18.61 -13.01
C SER A 25 -0.72 -19.86 -12.18
N GLU A 26 -1.82 -19.83 -11.42
CA GLU A 26 -2.21 -20.89 -10.48
C GLU A 26 -2.34 -22.26 -11.15
N ILE A 27 -2.71 -22.32 -12.44
CA ILE A 27 -2.80 -23.58 -13.21
C ILE A 27 -1.44 -24.27 -13.41
N TYR A 28 -0.33 -23.57 -13.13
CA TYR A 28 1.05 -24.07 -13.16
C TYR A 28 1.69 -24.01 -11.76
N ASP A 29 0.91 -24.26 -10.71
CA ASP A 29 1.31 -24.17 -9.30
C ASP A 29 1.70 -22.76 -8.81
N GLY A 30 1.43 -21.74 -9.62
CA GLY A 30 1.65 -20.34 -9.27
C GLY A 30 3.10 -19.88 -9.37
N LEU A 31 3.28 -18.56 -9.35
CA LEU A 31 4.59 -17.91 -9.21
C LEU A 31 4.65 -17.19 -7.87
N SER A 32 5.65 -17.55 -7.05
CA SER A 32 5.79 -17.00 -5.68
C SER A 32 5.88 -15.48 -5.68
N ALA A 33 5.08 -14.86 -4.83
CA ALA A 33 5.01 -13.39 -4.64
C ALA A 33 4.60 -12.60 -5.90
N VAL A 34 3.83 -13.22 -6.77
CA VAL A 34 3.17 -12.57 -7.90
C VAL A 34 1.69 -12.93 -7.86
N TYR A 35 0.82 -11.94 -8.05
CA TYR A 35 -0.62 -12.10 -7.93
C TYR A 35 -1.35 -11.42 -9.09
N ASP A 36 -2.49 -11.99 -9.46
CA ASP A 36 -3.41 -11.44 -10.43
C ASP A 36 -4.64 -10.87 -9.69
N TYR A 37 -5.17 -9.76 -10.19
CA TYR A 37 -6.40 -9.18 -9.67
C TYR A 37 -7.57 -9.66 -10.52
N GLY A 38 -8.55 -10.31 -9.87
CA GLY A 38 -9.76 -10.79 -10.52
C GLY A 38 -10.75 -9.66 -10.83
N GLN A 39 -11.95 -10.03 -11.28
CA GLN A 39 -12.95 -9.07 -11.77
C GLN A 39 -13.38 -8.02 -10.71
N ASN A 40 -13.50 -8.38 -9.44
CA ASN A 40 -13.78 -7.42 -8.37
C ASN A 40 -12.51 -6.71 -7.90
N GLY A 41 -11.38 -7.40 -7.92
CA GLY A 41 -10.09 -6.83 -7.52
C GLY A 41 -9.60 -5.73 -8.45
N VAL A 42 -9.71 -5.91 -9.77
CA VAL A 42 -9.25 -4.91 -10.74
C VAL A 42 -10.07 -3.61 -10.64
N GLU A 43 -11.38 -3.72 -10.43
CA GLU A 43 -12.24 -2.55 -10.26
C GLU A 43 -11.94 -1.79 -8.95
N LEU A 44 -11.79 -2.51 -7.82
CA LEU A 44 -11.38 -1.90 -6.56
C LEU A 44 -10.01 -1.21 -6.71
N LYS A 45 -9.05 -1.88 -7.34
CA LYS A 45 -7.70 -1.34 -7.57
C LYS A 45 -7.72 -0.09 -8.46
N ASN A 46 -8.50 -0.09 -9.53
CA ASN A 46 -8.68 1.05 -10.40
C ASN A 46 -9.35 2.24 -9.67
N ASN A 47 -10.36 1.97 -8.83
CA ASN A 47 -10.99 3.00 -8.03
C ASN A 47 -10.03 3.62 -7.01
N ILE A 48 -9.15 2.84 -6.38
CA ILE A 48 -8.09 3.36 -5.48
C ILE A 48 -7.13 4.25 -6.26
N LYS A 49 -6.65 3.80 -7.42
CA LYS A 49 -5.76 4.58 -8.29
C LYS A 49 -6.44 5.88 -8.76
N ARG A 50 -7.71 5.81 -9.13
CA ARG A 50 -8.49 6.98 -9.55
C ARG A 50 -8.65 7.99 -8.42
N TYR A 51 -8.96 7.54 -7.20
CA TYR A 51 -9.07 8.39 -6.02
C TYR A 51 -7.76 9.14 -5.73
N TRP A 52 -6.62 8.44 -5.81
CA TRP A 52 -5.31 9.06 -5.62
C TRP A 52 -4.98 10.06 -6.75
N TRP A 53 -5.19 9.64 -8.00
CA TRP A 53 -4.88 10.44 -9.18
C TRP A 53 -5.68 11.75 -9.21
N ASP A 54 -6.98 11.65 -8.99
CA ASP A 54 -7.86 12.82 -8.99
C ASP A 54 -7.54 13.73 -7.79
N ALA A 55 -7.24 13.17 -6.62
CA ALA A 55 -6.80 13.98 -5.48
C ALA A 55 -5.51 14.75 -5.77
N MET A 56 -4.56 14.16 -6.50
CA MET A 56 -3.31 14.84 -6.88
C MET A 56 -3.52 15.88 -7.99
N THR A 57 -4.19 15.51 -9.08
CA THR A 57 -4.19 16.31 -10.31
C THR A 57 -5.38 17.26 -10.44
N LEU A 58 -6.49 17.02 -9.73
CA LEU A 58 -7.66 17.91 -9.75
C LEU A 58 -7.71 18.86 -8.56
N LEU A 59 -7.24 18.43 -7.37
CA LEU A 59 -7.30 19.27 -6.18
C LEU A 59 -6.06 20.17 -6.02
N HIS A 60 -5.01 19.93 -6.82
CA HIS A 60 -3.78 20.74 -6.84
C HIS A 60 -3.50 21.25 -8.26
N GLU A 61 -3.65 22.54 -8.47
CA GLU A 61 -3.43 23.18 -9.79
C GLU A 61 -1.98 23.09 -10.30
N ASN A 62 -1.05 22.87 -9.40
CA ASN A 62 0.39 22.78 -9.67
C ASN A 62 0.93 21.36 -9.70
N ILE A 63 0.08 20.33 -9.84
CA ILE A 63 0.50 18.94 -10.00
C ILE A 63 0.02 18.43 -11.35
N VAL A 64 0.94 17.85 -12.12
CA VAL A 64 0.67 17.25 -13.43
C VAL A 64 1.10 15.78 -13.43
N GLY A 65 0.52 14.99 -14.32
CA GLY A 65 0.83 13.57 -14.44
C GLY A 65 1.79 13.25 -15.58
N ILE A 66 2.54 12.15 -15.41
CA ILE A 66 3.29 11.48 -16.48
C ILE A 66 3.06 9.97 -16.43
N ASP A 67 3.41 9.30 -17.53
CA ASP A 67 3.58 7.85 -17.59
C ASP A 67 4.92 7.55 -18.25
N SER A 68 5.94 7.26 -17.44
CA SER A 68 7.29 6.96 -17.94
C SER A 68 7.45 5.47 -18.23
N ALA A 69 8.33 5.14 -19.17
CA ALA A 69 8.61 3.77 -19.57
C ALA A 69 9.16 2.93 -18.39
N ILE A 70 8.84 1.63 -18.38
CA ILE A 70 9.43 0.66 -17.43
C ILE A 70 10.90 0.44 -17.76
N PHE A 71 11.22 0.22 -19.04
CA PHE A 71 12.60 0.14 -19.51
C PHE A 71 13.19 1.53 -19.67
N MET A 72 14.24 1.81 -18.95
CA MET A 72 14.96 3.07 -18.99
C MET A 72 16.45 2.81 -19.22
N HIS A 73 17.17 3.85 -19.65
CA HIS A 73 18.61 3.74 -19.88
C HIS A 73 19.35 3.25 -18.62
N PRO A 74 20.23 2.24 -18.69
CA PRO A 74 20.88 1.65 -17.52
C PRO A 74 21.63 2.63 -16.61
N THR A 75 22.13 3.72 -17.19
CA THR A 75 22.82 4.79 -16.44
C THR A 75 21.93 5.44 -15.38
N ILE A 76 20.60 5.43 -15.55
CA ILE A 76 19.65 5.95 -14.57
C ILE A 76 19.81 5.22 -13.25
N TRP A 77 19.92 3.89 -13.31
CA TRP A 77 20.05 3.04 -12.13
C TRP A 77 21.43 3.10 -11.46
N LYS A 78 22.47 3.47 -12.23
CA LYS A 78 23.79 3.80 -11.68
C LYS A 78 23.74 5.17 -10.99
N ALA A 79 23.14 6.17 -11.62
CA ALA A 79 23.03 7.51 -11.07
C ALA A 79 22.25 7.53 -9.74
N SER A 80 21.17 6.78 -9.67
CA SER A 80 20.35 6.65 -8.46
C SER A 80 20.92 5.70 -7.40
N GLY A 81 22.02 4.98 -7.71
CA GLY A 81 22.65 4.04 -6.79
C GLY A 81 22.04 2.64 -6.73
N HIS A 82 20.95 2.36 -7.45
CA HIS A 82 20.25 1.07 -7.37
C HIS A 82 21.08 -0.12 -7.86
N VAL A 83 21.98 0.08 -8.84
CA VAL A 83 22.86 -1.01 -9.31
C VAL A 83 23.85 -1.43 -8.23
N ASP A 84 24.36 -0.47 -7.46
CA ASP A 84 25.47 -0.69 -6.54
C ASP A 84 25.01 -0.95 -5.09
N ALA A 85 23.89 -0.36 -4.67
CA ALA A 85 23.49 -0.34 -3.25
C ALA A 85 22.10 -0.95 -2.96
N PHE A 86 21.32 -1.32 -3.98
CA PHE A 86 20.00 -1.91 -3.76
C PHE A 86 20.08 -3.42 -3.53
N ASN A 87 20.70 -3.78 -2.39
CA ASN A 87 21.03 -5.16 -2.06
C ASN A 87 20.45 -5.54 -0.70
N ASP A 88 19.98 -6.79 -0.58
CA ASP A 88 19.65 -7.43 0.69
C ASP A 88 20.82 -8.33 1.14
N PRO A 89 21.21 -8.30 2.42
CA PRO A 89 22.17 -9.25 2.97
C PRO A 89 21.48 -10.60 3.20
N LEU A 90 21.87 -11.63 2.46
CA LEU A 90 21.26 -12.96 2.52
C LEU A 90 22.15 -13.98 3.19
N ILE A 91 21.52 -14.86 3.99
CA ILE A 91 22.15 -16.00 4.64
C ILE A 91 21.28 -17.26 4.44
N ASP A 92 21.92 -18.39 4.20
CA ASP A 92 21.24 -19.68 4.04
C ASP A 92 21.50 -20.56 5.28
N ASN A 93 20.49 -21.32 5.71
CA ASN A 93 20.72 -22.39 6.66
C ASN A 93 20.95 -23.70 5.90
N ARG A 94 22.05 -24.39 6.20
CA ARG A 94 22.48 -25.59 5.46
C ARG A 94 21.59 -26.80 5.69
N ASP A 95 20.92 -26.86 6.86
CA ASP A 95 20.10 -28.01 7.26
C ASP A 95 18.69 -27.91 6.68
N SER A 96 18.03 -26.74 6.83
CA SER A 96 16.71 -26.50 6.24
C SER A 96 16.74 -26.18 4.75
N LYS A 97 17.91 -25.80 4.20
CA LYS A 97 18.10 -25.28 2.84
C LYS A 97 17.25 -24.04 2.56
N LYS A 98 16.89 -23.29 3.59
CA LYS A 98 16.10 -22.06 3.49
C LYS A 98 17.00 -20.84 3.53
N ARG A 99 16.54 -19.83 2.80
CA ARG A 99 17.21 -18.54 2.68
C ARG A 99 16.47 -17.48 3.49
N TYR A 100 17.24 -16.65 4.17
CA TYR A 100 16.76 -15.58 5.04
C TYR A 100 17.52 -14.29 4.74
N ARG A 101 16.91 -13.17 5.11
CA ARG A 101 17.60 -11.89 5.21
C ARG A 101 18.31 -11.84 6.56
N ALA A 102 19.61 -11.61 6.54
CA ALA A 102 20.43 -11.56 7.75
C ALA A 102 20.02 -10.39 8.67
N ASP A 103 19.72 -9.24 8.08
CA ASP A 103 19.22 -8.06 8.78
C ASP A 103 17.89 -8.34 9.51
N VAL A 104 16.92 -8.99 8.83
CA VAL A 104 15.62 -9.33 9.43
C VAL A 104 15.78 -10.32 10.59
N LEU A 105 16.67 -11.31 10.48
CA LEU A 105 16.93 -12.24 11.59
C LEU A 105 17.48 -11.52 12.84
N ILE A 106 18.33 -10.51 12.64
CA ILE A 106 18.89 -9.71 13.73
C ILE A 106 17.82 -8.79 14.31
N GLU A 107 17.01 -8.14 13.48
CA GLU A 107 15.87 -7.30 13.91
C GLU A 107 14.85 -8.09 14.73
N GLU A 108 14.53 -9.31 14.29
CA GLU A 108 13.65 -10.21 15.05
C GLU A 108 14.24 -10.58 16.43
N GLU A 109 15.56 -10.71 16.55
CA GLU A 109 16.20 -10.96 17.84
C GLU A 109 16.19 -9.72 18.75
N ILE A 110 16.40 -8.53 18.19
CA ILE A 110 16.23 -7.25 18.91
C ILE A 110 14.80 -7.12 19.41
N ALA A 111 13.80 -7.39 18.58
CA ALA A 111 12.39 -7.35 18.95
C ALA A 111 12.06 -8.35 20.09
N LYS A 112 12.65 -9.54 20.10
CA LYS A 112 12.51 -10.48 21.22
C LYS A 112 13.10 -9.95 22.54
N MET A 113 14.17 -9.13 22.45
CA MET A 113 14.73 -8.47 23.64
C MET A 113 13.78 -7.38 24.15
N ASP A 114 13.18 -6.59 23.26
CA ASP A 114 12.15 -5.62 23.62
C ASP A 114 10.92 -6.30 24.26
N ASP A 115 10.46 -7.43 23.70
CA ASP A 115 9.39 -8.24 24.28
C ASP A 115 9.72 -8.73 25.71
N LYS A 116 10.99 -9.06 26.01
CA LYS A 116 11.42 -9.43 27.36
C LYS A 116 11.33 -8.25 28.32
N ILE A 117 11.74 -7.07 27.89
CA ILE A 117 11.62 -5.82 28.66
C ILE A 117 10.15 -5.55 28.97
N GLU A 118 9.29 -5.56 27.95
CA GLU A 118 7.85 -5.31 28.13
C GLU A 118 7.16 -6.32 29.05
N LYS A 119 7.57 -7.59 28.99
CA LYS A 119 7.06 -8.62 29.91
C LYS A 119 7.43 -8.36 31.36
N GLU A 120 8.64 -7.88 31.64
CA GLU A 120 9.05 -7.51 33.00
C GLU A 120 8.29 -6.27 33.51
N VAL A 121 8.09 -5.26 32.66
CA VAL A 121 7.28 -4.07 32.95
C VAL A 121 5.82 -4.46 33.22
N ALA A 122 5.23 -5.31 32.37
CA ALA A 122 3.85 -5.78 32.54
C ALA A 122 3.65 -6.59 33.84
N LYS A 123 4.63 -7.42 34.25
CA LYS A 123 4.60 -8.13 35.54
C LYS A 123 4.62 -7.14 36.69
N ALA A 124 5.48 -6.10 36.61
CA ALA A 124 5.57 -5.07 37.64
C ALA A 124 4.28 -4.26 37.76
N ARG A 125 3.70 -3.87 36.60
CA ARG A 125 2.39 -3.16 36.54
C ARG A 125 1.28 -3.98 37.23
N LYS A 126 1.22 -5.29 36.99
CA LYS A 126 0.26 -6.17 37.63
C LYS A 126 0.48 -6.29 39.16
N ARG A 127 1.75 -6.20 39.61
CA ARG A 127 2.11 -6.32 41.01
C ARG A 127 1.87 -5.04 41.82
N PHE A 128 2.13 -3.87 41.23
CA PHE A 128 2.09 -2.57 41.91
C PHE A 128 0.80 -1.76 41.66
N GLY A 129 -0.04 -2.19 40.71
CA GLY A 129 -1.34 -1.58 40.41
C GLY A 129 -1.27 -0.10 40.01
N GLU A 130 -2.22 0.69 40.50
CA GLU A 130 -2.35 2.12 40.15
C GLU A 130 -1.17 2.99 40.61
N ASN A 131 -0.36 2.54 41.56
CA ASN A 131 0.82 3.27 42.04
C ASN A 131 2.11 2.92 41.28
N PHE A 132 2.01 2.25 40.11
CA PHE A 132 3.17 1.83 39.35
C PHE A 132 3.71 3.00 38.50
N ASP A 133 4.91 3.47 38.87
CA ASP A 133 5.70 4.40 38.06
C ASP A 133 6.57 3.61 37.08
N GLU A 134 6.12 3.53 35.83
CA GLU A 134 6.80 2.79 34.78
C GLU A 134 8.16 3.41 34.41
N ALA A 135 8.24 4.73 34.34
CA ALA A 135 9.49 5.42 33.97
C ALA A 135 10.58 5.13 35.00
N LEU A 136 10.25 5.32 36.26
CA LEU A 136 11.17 5.03 37.37
C LEU A 136 11.55 3.54 37.41
N PHE A 137 10.58 2.63 37.15
CA PHE A 137 10.85 1.18 37.12
C PHE A 137 11.81 0.82 35.99
N ARG A 138 11.63 1.38 34.79
CA ARG A 138 12.54 1.17 33.66
C ARG A 138 13.96 1.68 33.97
N GLU A 139 14.08 2.80 34.67
CA GLU A 139 15.37 3.38 35.04
C GLU A 139 16.09 2.69 36.21
N THR A 140 15.35 2.08 37.13
CA THR A 140 15.93 1.57 38.37
C THR A 140 15.97 0.06 38.50
N ASN A 141 15.18 -0.69 37.69
CA ASN A 141 15.15 -2.13 37.80
C ASN A 141 16.38 -2.78 37.14
N PRO A 142 17.23 -3.50 37.88
CA PRO A 142 18.48 -4.07 37.36
C PRO A 142 18.27 -5.02 36.16
N ARG A 143 17.19 -5.81 36.17
CA ARG A 143 16.90 -6.77 35.07
C ARG A 143 16.49 -6.02 33.80
N VAL A 144 15.65 -5.00 33.93
CA VAL A 144 15.24 -4.17 32.79
C VAL A 144 16.45 -3.46 32.22
N GLN A 145 17.29 -2.86 33.09
CA GLN A 145 18.53 -2.17 32.68
C GLN A 145 19.50 -3.12 31.96
N GLU A 146 19.67 -4.36 32.44
CA GLU A 146 20.51 -5.35 31.79
C GLU A 146 19.99 -5.69 30.38
N HIS A 147 18.66 -5.92 30.24
CA HIS A 147 18.05 -6.18 28.93
C HIS A 147 18.15 -4.99 27.99
N VAL A 148 17.93 -3.77 28.48
CA VAL A 148 18.08 -2.53 27.71
C VAL A 148 19.52 -2.34 27.24
N ALA A 149 20.50 -2.55 28.11
CA ALA A 149 21.92 -2.44 27.76
C ALA A 149 22.32 -3.45 26.66
N LYS A 150 21.90 -4.71 26.80
CA LYS A 150 22.15 -5.76 25.79
C LYS A 150 21.49 -5.42 24.46
N ARG A 151 20.24 -4.97 24.50
CA ARG A 151 19.49 -4.57 23.29
C ARG A 151 20.16 -3.38 22.60
N ASN A 152 20.57 -2.37 23.35
CA ASN A 152 21.24 -1.19 22.78
C ASN A 152 22.59 -1.55 22.17
N ALA A 153 23.42 -2.35 22.86
CA ALA A 153 24.70 -2.81 22.33
C ALA A 153 24.55 -3.62 21.04
N LEU A 154 23.54 -4.50 20.96
CA LEU A 154 23.24 -5.24 19.75
C LEU A 154 22.76 -4.31 18.63
N HIS A 155 21.88 -3.36 18.94
CA HIS A 155 21.36 -2.41 17.97
C HIS A 155 22.47 -1.51 17.39
N GLU A 156 23.38 -0.98 18.24
CA GLU A 156 24.52 -0.19 17.79
C GLU A 156 25.49 -1.00 16.90
N ARG A 157 25.80 -2.24 17.30
CA ARG A 157 26.64 -3.15 16.54
C ARG A 157 26.02 -3.46 15.18
N PHE A 158 24.73 -3.80 15.15
CA PHE A 158 23.97 -4.05 13.94
C PHE A 158 23.90 -2.82 13.04
N ALA A 159 23.57 -1.66 13.59
CA ALA A 159 23.52 -0.42 12.83
C ALA A 159 24.87 -0.06 12.19
N LYS A 160 25.98 -0.31 12.90
CA LYS A 160 27.32 -0.11 12.36
C LYS A 160 27.59 -1.09 11.21
N ALA A 161 27.35 -2.40 11.39
CA ALA A 161 27.55 -3.41 10.35
C ALA A 161 26.75 -3.10 9.08
N MET A 162 25.49 -2.66 9.21
CA MET A 162 24.67 -2.23 8.08
C MET A 162 25.22 -0.99 7.37
N ASN A 163 25.68 0.02 8.12
CA ASN A 163 26.24 1.25 7.55
C ASN A 163 27.56 1.01 6.79
N ASP A 164 28.42 0.16 7.36
CA ASP A 164 29.73 -0.17 6.79
C ASP A 164 29.62 -1.25 5.70
N ASN A 165 28.39 -1.81 5.49
CA ASN A 165 28.11 -2.93 4.63
C ASN A 165 29.01 -4.14 4.94
N ASP A 166 29.24 -4.38 6.23
CA ASP A 166 30.09 -5.45 6.75
C ASP A 166 29.29 -6.75 6.89
N LEU A 167 29.34 -7.58 5.85
CA LEU A 167 28.62 -8.85 5.76
C LEU A 167 29.17 -9.89 6.73
N ASP A 168 30.45 -9.85 7.01
CA ASP A 168 31.09 -10.78 7.96
C ASP A 168 30.63 -10.47 9.38
N GLU A 169 30.52 -9.19 9.72
CA GLU A 169 30.00 -8.75 11.02
C GLU A 169 28.52 -9.09 11.18
N LEU A 170 27.69 -8.94 10.13
CA LEU A 170 26.28 -9.40 10.19
C LEU A 170 26.19 -10.90 10.49
N ARG A 171 27.03 -11.70 9.85
CA ARG A 171 27.13 -13.14 10.15
C ARG A 171 27.58 -13.39 11.58
N GLN A 172 28.59 -12.65 12.05
CA GLN A 172 29.12 -12.80 13.41
C GLN A 172 28.07 -12.45 14.46
N ILE A 173 27.27 -11.42 14.24
CA ILE A 173 26.11 -11.10 15.10
C ILE A 173 25.14 -12.27 15.20
N ILE A 174 24.76 -12.90 14.08
CA ILE A 174 23.85 -14.05 14.05
C ILE A 174 24.42 -15.22 14.87
N ILE A 175 25.73 -15.45 14.78
CA ILE A 175 26.42 -16.51 15.53
C ILE A 175 26.47 -16.17 17.02
N ASP A 176 26.89 -14.96 17.38
CA ASP A 176 27.08 -14.52 18.78
C ASP A 176 25.75 -14.45 19.55
N GLN A 177 24.67 -14.04 18.85
CA GLN A 177 23.32 -14.04 19.43
C GLN A 177 22.65 -15.42 19.40
N GLU A 178 23.37 -16.45 18.95
CA GLU A 178 22.88 -17.82 18.86
C GLU A 178 21.53 -17.95 18.11
N ILE A 179 21.32 -17.13 17.09
CA ILE A 179 20.08 -17.13 16.32
C ILE A 179 19.92 -18.47 15.61
N VAL A 180 18.76 -19.10 15.85
CA VAL A 180 18.42 -20.40 15.25
C VAL A 180 17.51 -20.22 14.04
N ASP A 181 17.64 -21.13 13.10
CA ASP A 181 16.72 -21.23 11.98
C ASP A 181 15.28 -21.55 12.46
N PRO A 182 14.29 -20.76 12.11
CA PRO A 182 12.89 -20.97 12.55
C PRO A 182 12.29 -22.33 12.13
N ILE A 183 12.85 -22.98 11.11
CA ILE A 183 12.33 -24.24 10.56
C ILE A 183 13.05 -25.44 11.16
N SER A 184 14.39 -25.48 11.08
CA SER A 184 15.19 -26.61 11.55
C SER A 184 15.61 -26.51 13.01
N GLY A 185 15.55 -25.31 13.61
CA GLY A 185 16.07 -25.05 14.96
C GLY A 185 17.59 -25.09 15.06
N THR A 186 18.31 -25.21 13.97
CA THR A 186 19.79 -25.31 13.94
C THR A 186 20.44 -23.95 13.73
N LYS A 187 21.76 -23.84 14.05
CA LYS A 187 22.59 -22.65 13.88
C LYS A 187 23.59 -22.80 12.70
N ASN A 188 23.32 -23.72 11.78
CA ASN A 188 24.25 -24.07 10.69
C ASN A 188 24.14 -23.08 9.53
N TRP A 189 24.60 -21.86 9.75
CA TRP A 189 24.51 -20.74 8.81
C TRP A 189 25.69 -20.72 7.80
N THR A 190 25.39 -20.27 6.57
CA THR A 190 26.40 -19.99 5.53
C THR A 190 27.05 -18.62 5.77
N GLU A 191 27.91 -18.20 4.84
CA GLU A 191 28.33 -16.81 4.71
C GLU A 191 27.14 -15.91 4.31
N VAL A 192 27.13 -14.65 4.76
CA VAL A 192 26.20 -13.63 4.28
C VAL A 192 26.67 -13.15 2.91
N ARG A 193 25.74 -13.01 1.98
CA ARG A 193 26.01 -12.55 0.61
C ARG A 193 25.06 -11.44 0.23
N GLN A 194 25.55 -10.45 -0.50
CA GLN A 194 24.68 -9.44 -1.09
C GLN A 194 23.86 -10.02 -2.24
N PHE A 195 22.60 -9.66 -2.28
CA PHE A 195 21.70 -10.01 -3.36
C PHE A 195 21.02 -8.76 -3.89
N ASN A 196 21.32 -8.40 -5.14
CA ASN A 196 20.70 -7.24 -5.77
C ASN A 196 19.23 -7.51 -6.11
N LEU A 197 18.36 -6.61 -5.70
CA LEU A 197 16.91 -6.73 -5.90
C LEU A 197 16.43 -6.31 -7.30
N MET A 198 17.33 -5.82 -8.17
CA MET A 198 16.98 -5.45 -9.54
C MET A 198 16.77 -6.68 -10.42
N PHE A 199 15.63 -6.79 -11.08
CA PHE A 199 15.49 -7.69 -12.22
C PHE A 199 16.23 -7.12 -13.42
N ARG A 200 17.05 -7.94 -14.08
CA ARG A 200 17.77 -7.59 -15.30
C ARG A 200 17.37 -8.47 -16.48
N THR A 201 17.44 -7.92 -17.67
CA THR A 201 17.27 -8.64 -18.93
C THR A 201 18.18 -8.05 -19.99
N GLU A 202 18.31 -8.74 -21.13
CA GLU A 202 19.11 -8.29 -22.25
C GLU A 202 18.22 -7.74 -23.37
N MET A 203 18.60 -6.59 -23.90
CA MET A 203 17.93 -5.95 -25.04
C MET A 203 18.90 -5.86 -26.23
N GLY A 204 18.58 -6.53 -27.32
CA GLY A 204 19.39 -6.60 -28.54
C GLY A 204 19.16 -7.91 -29.30
N SER A 205 19.55 -7.95 -30.58
CA SER A 205 19.35 -9.11 -31.45
C SER A 205 20.52 -10.09 -31.46
N THR A 206 21.68 -9.70 -30.93
CA THR A 206 22.90 -10.53 -30.88
C THR A 206 23.50 -10.51 -29.49
N ALA A 207 24.12 -11.61 -29.08
CA ALA A 207 24.77 -11.71 -27.78
C ALA A 207 25.90 -10.69 -27.57
N GLU A 208 26.63 -10.35 -28.64
CA GLU A 208 27.75 -9.40 -28.60
C GLU A 208 27.31 -7.93 -28.57
N GLY A 209 26.10 -7.63 -29.03
CA GLY A 209 25.53 -6.28 -29.07
C GLY A 209 24.40 -6.06 -28.08
N ALA A 210 24.10 -7.02 -27.22
CA ALA A 210 23.04 -6.91 -26.26
C ALA A 210 23.38 -5.92 -25.15
N MET A 211 22.41 -5.05 -24.81
CA MET A 211 22.52 -4.12 -23.70
C MET A 211 21.75 -4.65 -22.50
N THR A 212 22.40 -4.76 -21.35
CA THR A 212 21.71 -5.08 -20.10
C THR A 212 20.80 -3.94 -19.71
N VAL A 213 19.51 -4.22 -19.56
CA VAL A 213 18.50 -3.31 -19.06
C VAL A 213 17.81 -3.89 -17.82
N TYR A 214 17.18 -3.03 -17.05
CA TYR A 214 16.55 -3.42 -15.78
C TYR A 214 15.06 -3.13 -15.82
N LEU A 215 14.27 -3.97 -15.14
CA LEU A 215 12.92 -3.61 -14.75
C LEU A 215 12.99 -2.60 -13.61
N ARG A 216 12.31 -1.47 -13.73
CA ARG A 216 12.38 -0.40 -12.72
C ARG A 216 11.93 -0.89 -11.33
N PRO A 217 12.72 -0.67 -10.25
CA PRO A 217 12.35 -1.03 -8.89
C PRO A 217 11.47 0.01 -8.20
N GLU A 218 11.33 1.19 -8.83
CA GLU A 218 10.52 2.32 -8.37
C GLU A 218 10.10 3.20 -9.56
N THR A 219 9.10 4.05 -9.34
CA THR A 219 8.60 4.97 -10.37
C THR A 219 9.26 6.37 -10.31
N ALA A 220 9.95 6.72 -9.21
CA ALA A 220 10.56 8.03 -8.97
C ALA A 220 11.53 8.46 -10.08
N GLN A 221 12.43 7.57 -10.48
CA GLN A 221 13.50 7.93 -11.42
C GLN A 221 12.97 8.37 -12.79
N GLY A 222 11.83 7.80 -13.21
CA GLY A 222 11.14 8.23 -14.43
C GLY A 222 10.65 9.67 -14.33
N ILE A 223 10.27 10.13 -13.15
CA ILE A 223 9.88 11.52 -12.90
C ILE A 223 11.10 12.45 -12.98
N PHE A 224 12.21 12.10 -12.31
CA PHE A 224 13.41 12.93 -12.26
C PHE A 224 14.02 13.15 -13.65
N VAL A 225 14.15 12.10 -14.47
CA VAL A 225 14.73 12.25 -15.80
C VAL A 225 13.83 13.00 -16.78
N ASN A 226 12.53 13.10 -16.48
CA ASN A 226 11.57 13.86 -17.25
C ASN A 226 11.29 15.28 -16.68
N TYR A 227 11.94 15.66 -15.59
CA TYR A 227 11.73 16.96 -14.94
C TYR A 227 11.76 18.13 -15.92
N LEU A 228 12.83 18.27 -16.72
CA LEU A 228 12.97 19.35 -17.67
C LEU A 228 11.92 19.30 -18.80
N ASN A 229 11.55 18.09 -19.25
CA ASN A 229 10.53 17.93 -20.28
C ASN A 229 9.18 18.46 -19.77
N VAL A 230 8.77 18.04 -18.59
CA VAL A 230 7.50 18.44 -17.97
C VAL A 230 7.52 19.92 -17.62
N GLN A 231 8.59 20.41 -16.99
CA GLN A 231 8.74 21.81 -16.59
C GLN A 231 8.60 22.76 -17.78
N LYS A 232 9.28 22.45 -18.92
CA LYS A 232 9.27 23.30 -20.12
C LYS A 232 7.96 23.21 -20.88
N THR A 233 7.46 22.01 -21.15
CA THR A 233 6.25 21.80 -21.94
C THR A 233 5.00 22.26 -21.21
N GLY A 234 4.94 22.03 -19.90
CA GLY A 234 3.87 22.48 -19.01
C GLY A 234 4.01 23.94 -18.55
N ARG A 235 5.15 24.61 -18.85
CA ARG A 235 5.47 25.95 -18.33
C ARG A 235 5.34 26.03 -16.81
N MET A 236 5.72 24.92 -16.13
CA MET A 236 5.57 24.80 -14.69
C MET A 236 6.49 25.75 -13.93
N ARG A 237 5.96 26.33 -12.88
CA ARG A 237 6.71 27.19 -11.94
C ARG A 237 6.83 26.50 -10.60
N ILE A 238 7.96 26.62 -9.94
CA ILE A 238 8.16 26.11 -8.59
C ILE A 238 7.34 26.94 -7.59
N PRO A 239 6.59 26.32 -6.65
CA PRO A 239 6.53 24.87 -6.40
C PRO A 239 5.55 24.14 -7.35
N PHE A 240 5.95 22.97 -7.84
CA PHE A 240 5.06 22.10 -8.62
C PHE A 240 5.40 20.62 -8.43
N GLY A 241 4.43 19.75 -8.70
CA GLY A 241 4.58 18.30 -8.57
C GLY A 241 4.40 17.56 -9.89
N ILE A 242 5.02 16.39 -9.97
CA ILE A 242 4.81 15.42 -11.04
C ILE A 242 4.36 14.10 -10.43
N ALA A 243 3.19 13.64 -10.81
CA ALA A 243 2.55 12.42 -10.33
C ALA A 243 2.65 11.29 -11.36
N GLN A 244 2.84 10.07 -10.90
CA GLN A 244 2.86 8.87 -11.73
C GLN A 244 2.25 7.69 -11.00
N ILE A 245 1.51 6.84 -11.73
CA ILE A 245 1.11 5.50 -11.31
C ILE A 245 1.79 4.51 -12.23
N GLY A 246 2.41 3.47 -11.69
CA GLY A 246 3.02 2.48 -12.55
C GLY A 246 3.56 1.25 -11.83
N LYS A 247 3.80 0.21 -12.62
CA LYS A 247 4.42 -1.04 -12.18
C LYS A 247 5.87 -0.80 -11.77
N ALA A 248 6.27 -1.48 -10.68
CA ALA A 248 7.63 -1.59 -10.20
C ALA A 248 7.95 -3.04 -9.86
N PHE A 249 9.24 -3.40 -9.85
CA PHE A 249 9.68 -4.79 -9.77
C PHE A 249 10.86 -4.91 -8.80
N ARG A 250 10.72 -5.80 -7.81
CA ARG A 250 11.81 -6.10 -6.87
C ARG A 250 11.94 -7.60 -6.71
N ASN A 251 13.12 -8.14 -6.93
CA ASN A 251 13.38 -9.57 -6.80
C ASN A 251 13.40 -10.00 -5.32
N GLU A 252 12.27 -9.80 -4.65
CA GLU A 252 12.08 -10.13 -3.23
C GLU A 252 12.29 -11.62 -2.98
N ILE A 253 13.12 -11.94 -2.00
CA ILE A 253 13.46 -13.32 -1.65
C ILE A 253 12.49 -13.87 -0.62
N VAL A 254 12.09 -13.05 0.34
CA VAL A 254 11.15 -13.40 1.38
C VAL A 254 9.82 -12.70 1.12
N ALA A 255 9.00 -13.32 0.28
CA ALA A 255 7.61 -12.90 0.11
C ALA A 255 6.79 -13.37 1.32
N ARG A 256 6.19 -12.45 2.04
CA ARG A 256 5.31 -12.73 3.18
C ARG A 256 4.09 -11.84 3.13
N GLN A 257 3.03 -12.27 3.81
CA GLN A 257 1.84 -11.45 4.07
C GLN A 257 1.03 -11.10 2.80
N PHE A 258 0.82 -12.11 1.91
CA PHE A 258 -0.02 -11.96 0.74
C PHE A 258 0.46 -10.83 -0.17
N ILE A 259 -0.40 -9.92 -0.63
CA ILE A 259 -0.06 -8.80 -1.51
C ILE A 259 0.68 -7.64 -0.82
N PHE A 260 1.04 -7.77 0.47
CA PHE A 260 1.79 -6.73 1.17
C PHE A 260 3.23 -6.59 0.65
N ARG A 261 3.86 -7.72 0.27
CA ARG A 261 5.21 -7.75 -0.30
C ARG A 261 5.27 -8.68 -1.50
N MET A 262 5.41 -8.10 -2.68
CA MET A 262 5.38 -8.79 -3.97
C MET A 262 6.62 -8.47 -4.80
N ARG A 263 6.88 -9.31 -5.82
CA ARG A 263 7.96 -9.09 -6.81
C ARG A 263 7.57 -8.13 -7.91
N GLU A 264 6.30 -8.09 -8.25
CA GLU A 264 5.68 -7.15 -9.18
C GLU A 264 4.55 -6.44 -8.45
N PHE A 265 4.60 -5.12 -8.36
CA PHE A 265 3.64 -4.29 -7.62
C PHE A 265 3.40 -2.97 -8.35
N GLU A 266 2.49 -2.17 -7.86
CA GLU A 266 2.20 -0.83 -8.40
C GLU A 266 2.45 0.24 -7.35
N GLN A 267 3.06 1.35 -7.77
CA GLN A 267 3.24 2.56 -6.96
C GLN A 267 2.40 3.71 -7.51
N MET A 268 1.89 4.52 -6.60
CA MET A 268 1.36 5.86 -6.85
C MET A 268 2.33 6.83 -6.21
N GLU A 269 3.03 7.58 -7.01
CA GLU A 269 4.17 8.38 -6.57
C GLU A 269 4.11 9.80 -7.12
N MET A 270 4.40 10.78 -6.26
CA MET A 270 4.47 12.18 -6.62
C MET A 270 5.79 12.77 -6.10
N GLN A 271 6.50 13.47 -6.97
CA GLN A 271 7.69 14.23 -6.65
C GLN A 271 7.36 15.71 -6.75
N PHE A 272 7.45 16.42 -5.63
CA PHE A 272 7.11 17.83 -5.51
C PHE A 272 8.38 18.68 -5.42
N PHE A 273 8.58 19.54 -6.40
CA PHE A 273 9.78 20.34 -6.57
C PHE A 273 9.60 21.71 -5.93
N VAL A 274 10.54 22.08 -5.08
CA VAL A 274 10.49 23.30 -4.28
C VAL A 274 11.82 24.07 -4.33
N ARG A 275 11.80 25.34 -3.96
CA ARG A 275 13.00 26.13 -3.74
C ARG A 275 13.81 25.56 -2.57
N PRO A 276 15.16 25.44 -2.69
CA PRO A 276 16.00 25.05 -1.57
C PRO A 276 15.75 25.90 -0.33
N GLY A 277 15.65 25.25 0.83
CA GLY A 277 15.32 25.90 2.11
C GLY A 277 13.81 25.95 2.44
N GLN A 278 12.93 25.56 1.52
CA GLN A 278 11.48 25.46 1.74
C GLN A 278 11.01 24.02 1.96
N GLU A 279 11.89 23.04 1.85
CA GLU A 279 11.54 21.61 1.83
C GLU A 279 10.88 21.14 3.13
N LEU A 280 11.29 21.62 4.29
CA LEU A 280 10.72 21.21 5.57
C LEU A 280 9.29 21.75 5.77
N GLU A 281 9.01 22.96 5.28
CA GLU A 281 7.65 23.51 5.30
C GLU A 281 6.72 22.69 4.41
N TRP A 282 7.16 22.37 3.17
CA TRP A 282 6.38 21.58 2.25
C TRP A 282 6.24 20.11 2.68
N PHE A 283 7.27 19.56 3.33
CA PHE A 283 7.19 18.25 3.96
C PHE A 283 6.05 18.18 4.98
N SER A 284 5.98 19.17 5.89
CA SER A 284 4.91 19.22 6.90
C SER A 284 3.53 19.34 6.25
N LYS A 285 3.37 20.17 5.23
CA LYS A 285 2.11 20.31 4.48
C LYS A 285 1.70 19.00 3.79
N TRP A 286 2.64 18.32 3.14
CA TRP A 286 2.36 17.04 2.50
C TRP A 286 2.06 15.93 3.51
N LYS A 287 2.76 15.89 4.63
CA LYS A 287 2.48 14.96 5.74
C LYS A 287 1.00 15.05 6.17
N GLU A 288 0.51 16.23 6.43
CA GLU A 288 -0.89 16.48 6.82
C GLU A 288 -1.87 16.16 5.69
N THR A 289 -1.59 16.61 4.47
CA THR A 289 -2.45 16.39 3.29
C THR A 289 -2.61 14.91 3.01
N ARG A 290 -1.52 14.13 3.09
CA ARG A 290 -1.58 12.69 2.84
C ARG A 290 -2.35 11.95 3.92
N LEU A 291 -2.15 12.28 5.20
CA LEU A 291 -2.93 11.66 6.27
C LEU A 291 -4.44 11.98 6.16
N LYS A 292 -4.79 13.23 5.78
CA LYS A 292 -6.19 13.62 5.52
C LYS A 292 -6.79 12.76 4.40
N TRP A 293 -6.01 12.51 3.32
CA TRP A 293 -6.44 11.65 2.21
C TRP A 293 -6.75 10.22 2.66
N HIS A 294 -5.90 9.62 3.48
CA HIS A 294 -6.13 8.28 4.03
C HIS A 294 -7.38 8.24 4.92
N LYS A 295 -7.53 9.20 5.83
CA LYS A 295 -8.66 9.24 6.78
C LYS A 295 -10.00 9.48 6.10
N ALA A 296 -10.03 10.23 5.00
CA ALA A 296 -11.27 10.50 4.25
C ALA A 296 -11.95 9.23 3.71
N LEU A 297 -11.22 8.11 3.59
CA LEU A 297 -11.76 6.80 3.24
C LEU A 297 -12.68 6.21 4.33
N GLY A 298 -12.56 6.66 5.59
CA GLY A 298 -13.39 6.16 6.69
C GLY A 298 -13.03 4.75 7.15
N LEU A 299 -11.78 4.31 6.98
CA LEU A 299 -11.30 2.99 7.40
C LEU A 299 -11.00 2.89 8.91
N GLY A 300 -11.22 3.97 9.66
CA GLY A 300 -10.93 4.12 11.09
C GLY A 300 -9.69 4.97 11.35
N ASP A 301 -9.90 6.18 11.87
CA ASP A 301 -8.83 7.18 12.09
C ASP A 301 -7.74 6.67 13.03
N HIS A 302 -8.11 5.84 14.03
CA HIS A 302 -7.20 5.26 15.01
C HIS A 302 -6.26 4.20 14.41
N LYS A 303 -6.55 3.69 13.21
CA LYS A 303 -5.72 2.71 12.51
C LYS A 303 -4.54 3.34 11.79
N TYR A 304 -4.43 4.66 11.76
CA TYR A 304 -3.32 5.38 11.14
C TYR A 304 -2.43 6.03 12.18
N ARG A 305 -1.12 5.98 11.95
CA ARG A 305 -0.14 6.73 12.73
C ARG A 305 1.01 7.18 11.85
N TYR A 306 1.76 8.19 12.31
CA TYR A 306 3.06 8.51 11.76
C TYR A 306 4.15 7.68 12.42
N HIS A 307 5.14 7.33 11.62
CA HIS A 307 6.40 6.76 12.06
C HIS A 307 7.53 7.61 11.51
N ASP A 308 8.02 8.56 12.30
CA ASP A 308 9.13 9.43 11.91
C ASP A 308 10.44 8.64 11.99
N HIS A 309 11.28 8.76 10.96
CA HIS A 309 12.53 8.02 10.88
C HIS A 309 13.61 8.69 11.72
N GLU A 310 14.15 8.00 12.71
CA GLU A 310 15.29 8.46 13.51
C GLU A 310 16.59 8.47 12.70
N LYS A 311 16.73 7.53 11.77
CA LYS A 311 17.87 7.39 10.88
C LYS A 311 17.46 7.67 9.45
N LEU A 312 17.93 8.79 8.94
CA LEU A 312 17.63 9.23 7.59
C LEU A 312 18.59 8.61 6.57
N ALA A 313 18.08 8.38 5.35
CA ALA A 313 18.92 8.07 4.21
C ALA A 313 19.85 9.25 3.89
N HIS A 314 21.00 8.99 3.30
CA HIS A 314 22.03 10.00 3.01
C HIS A 314 21.56 11.16 2.10
N TYR A 315 20.44 10.99 1.42
CA TYR A 315 19.83 11.99 0.55
C TYR A 315 18.65 12.73 1.19
N ALA A 316 18.25 12.35 2.40
CA ALA A 316 17.07 12.90 3.06
C ALA A 316 17.46 13.73 4.29
N ASN A 317 16.72 14.82 4.54
CA ASN A 317 16.83 15.61 5.78
C ASN A 317 15.55 15.53 6.64
N ALA A 318 14.47 14.93 6.15
CA ALA A 318 13.31 14.48 6.92
C ALA A 318 12.63 13.29 6.22
N ALA A 319 12.12 12.36 6.99
CA ALA A 319 11.35 11.21 6.48
C ALA A 319 10.32 10.76 7.52
N THR A 320 9.14 10.38 7.05
CA THR A 320 8.08 9.77 7.85
C THR A 320 7.31 8.77 7.03
N ASP A 321 6.84 7.71 7.67
CA ASP A 321 5.86 6.82 7.07
C ASP A 321 4.48 7.10 7.67
N ILE A 322 3.45 6.94 6.84
CA ILE A 322 2.10 6.71 7.31
C ILE A 322 1.94 5.21 7.43
N GLU A 323 1.79 4.73 8.65
CA GLU A 323 1.51 3.32 8.94
C GLU A 323 0.02 3.08 9.14
N PHE A 324 -0.42 1.90 8.72
CA PHE A 324 -1.78 1.40 8.91
C PHE A 324 -1.77 0.13 9.75
N GLU A 325 -2.77 -0.02 10.66
CA GLU A 325 -2.94 -1.20 11.50
C GLU A 325 -3.51 -2.37 10.69
N MET A 326 -2.61 -3.24 10.22
CA MET A 326 -2.94 -4.51 9.59
C MET A 326 -3.21 -5.58 10.64
N PRO A 327 -3.83 -6.73 10.30
CA PRO A 327 -3.97 -7.86 11.23
C PRO A 327 -2.65 -8.39 11.81
N PHE A 328 -1.52 -8.07 11.18
CA PHE A 328 -0.16 -8.40 11.60
C PHE A 328 0.63 -7.20 12.14
N GLY A 329 -0.07 -6.18 12.65
CA GLY A 329 0.49 -4.98 13.27
C GLY A 329 0.59 -3.77 12.34
N PHE A 330 1.06 -2.65 12.88
CA PHE A 330 1.27 -1.44 12.10
C PHE A 330 2.33 -1.65 11.02
N LYS A 331 2.02 -1.22 9.80
CA LYS A 331 2.90 -1.34 8.63
C LYS A 331 2.77 -0.10 7.76
N GLU A 332 3.91 0.29 7.19
CA GLU A 332 4.01 1.36 6.21
C GLU A 332 3.07 1.13 5.02
N VAL A 333 2.27 2.12 4.71
CA VAL A 333 1.43 2.17 3.50
C VAL A 333 1.84 3.31 2.58
N GLU A 334 2.40 4.38 3.11
CA GLU A 334 2.91 5.53 2.35
C GLU A 334 4.16 6.11 3.02
N GLY A 335 5.22 6.34 2.25
CA GLY A 335 6.41 7.07 2.66
C GLY A 335 6.35 8.52 2.21
N ILE A 336 6.81 9.45 3.05
CA ILE A 336 6.94 10.87 2.74
C ILE A 336 8.35 11.30 3.11
N HIS A 337 9.13 11.77 2.13
CA HIS A 337 10.55 12.05 2.29
C HIS A 337 10.93 13.40 1.70
N THR A 338 11.85 14.11 2.33
CA THR A 338 12.59 15.18 1.64
C THR A 338 13.84 14.55 1.05
N ARG A 339 13.98 14.56 -0.27
CA ARG A 339 15.11 13.97 -1.01
C ARG A 339 16.21 15.00 -1.32
N THR A 340 16.07 16.22 -0.83
CA THR A 340 16.92 17.35 -1.20
C THR A 340 17.05 17.53 -2.72
N ASN A 341 18.19 17.86 -3.27
CA ASN A 341 18.47 17.88 -4.70
C ASN A 341 19.23 16.63 -5.20
N PHE A 342 19.32 15.61 -4.38
CA PHE A 342 20.21 14.46 -4.62
C PHE A 342 19.99 13.84 -6.01
N ASP A 343 18.77 13.39 -6.31
CA ASP A 343 18.47 12.67 -7.55
C ASP A 343 18.74 13.52 -8.80
N LEU A 344 18.25 14.76 -8.81
CA LEU A 344 18.48 15.67 -9.94
C LEU A 344 19.97 15.97 -10.13
N SER A 345 20.72 16.16 -9.05
CA SER A 345 22.17 16.41 -9.10
C SER A 345 22.95 15.18 -9.59
N GLN A 346 22.55 13.96 -9.18
CA GLN A 346 23.13 12.73 -9.70
C GLN A 346 22.86 12.57 -11.21
N HIS A 347 21.63 12.81 -11.67
CA HIS A 347 21.31 12.76 -13.09
C HIS A 347 22.04 13.86 -13.88
N GLU A 348 22.21 15.04 -13.32
CA GLU A 348 23.05 16.09 -13.92
C GLU A 348 24.49 15.61 -14.10
N LYS A 349 25.09 15.04 -13.04
CA LYS A 349 26.46 14.51 -13.05
C LYS A 349 26.65 13.40 -14.08
N PHE A 350 25.77 12.43 -14.13
CA PHE A 350 25.89 11.26 -15.02
C PHE A 350 25.51 11.56 -16.48
N SER A 351 24.63 12.51 -16.72
CA SER A 351 24.22 12.91 -18.09
C SER A 351 25.07 14.02 -18.69
N GLY A 352 25.75 14.82 -17.86
CA GLY A 352 26.44 16.05 -18.27
C GLY A 352 25.48 17.18 -18.65
N LYS A 353 24.17 17.03 -18.43
CA LYS A 353 23.15 18.02 -18.75
C LYS A 353 22.69 18.74 -17.51
N LYS A 354 22.68 20.09 -17.54
CA LYS A 354 22.16 20.90 -16.43
C LYS A 354 20.66 20.63 -16.21
N ILE A 355 20.31 20.25 -15.00
CA ILE A 355 18.93 20.01 -14.55
C ILE A 355 18.59 21.07 -13.49
N GLN A 356 18.46 22.30 -13.93
CA GLN A 356 18.24 23.47 -13.07
C GLN A 356 16.96 24.21 -13.47
N TYR A 357 16.36 24.85 -12.49
CA TYR A 357 15.25 25.78 -12.67
C TYR A 357 15.80 27.21 -12.64
N PHE A 358 15.44 28.01 -13.65
CA PHE A 358 15.65 29.44 -13.60
C PHE A 358 14.47 30.10 -12.90
N ASP A 359 14.72 30.72 -11.75
CA ASP A 359 13.73 31.41 -10.96
C ASP A 359 13.69 32.90 -11.37
N PRO A 360 12.64 33.34 -12.04
CA PRO A 360 12.55 34.74 -12.49
C PRO A 360 12.37 35.75 -11.35
N GLU A 361 11.90 35.31 -10.18
CA GLU A 361 11.73 36.17 -9.00
C GLU A 361 13.08 36.47 -8.33
N LEU A 362 13.94 35.46 -8.26
CA LEU A 362 15.28 35.58 -7.68
C LEU A 362 16.34 35.98 -8.70
N ASN A 363 16.01 35.88 -10.00
CA ASN A 363 16.94 36.04 -11.12
C ASN A 363 18.18 35.13 -11.01
N GLU A 364 17.98 33.90 -10.54
CA GLU A 364 19.04 32.89 -10.38
C GLU A 364 18.57 31.50 -10.81
N SER A 365 19.55 30.61 -11.02
CA SER A 365 19.29 29.20 -11.34
C SER A 365 19.75 28.31 -10.20
N TYR A 366 18.92 27.32 -9.86
CA TYR A 366 19.23 26.32 -8.84
C TYR A 366 18.67 24.94 -9.20
N THR A 367 19.23 23.88 -8.62
CA THR A 367 18.64 22.56 -8.67
C THR A 367 17.56 22.46 -7.57
N PRO A 368 16.29 22.21 -7.92
CA PRO A 368 15.21 22.15 -6.94
C PRO A 368 15.42 21.08 -5.87
N TYR A 369 14.89 21.32 -4.68
CA TYR A 369 14.72 20.29 -3.66
C TYR A 369 13.41 19.55 -3.89
N VAL A 370 13.32 18.31 -3.43
CA VAL A 370 12.22 17.41 -3.74
C VAL A 370 11.57 16.89 -2.47
N ILE A 371 10.25 16.92 -2.42
CA ILE A 371 9.44 16.17 -1.46
C ILE A 371 8.78 15.02 -2.21
N GLU A 372 9.03 13.81 -1.78
CA GLU A 372 8.43 12.60 -2.30
C GLU A 372 7.23 12.20 -1.46
N THR A 373 6.16 11.77 -2.11
CA THR A 373 5.11 10.93 -1.50
C THR A 373 4.96 9.67 -2.34
N SER A 374 5.12 8.51 -1.71
CA SER A 374 5.10 7.21 -2.40
C SER A 374 4.21 6.22 -1.65
N ILE A 375 3.19 5.73 -2.33
CA ILE A 375 2.22 4.78 -1.78
C ILE A 375 2.18 3.51 -2.63
N GLY A 376 2.23 2.35 -1.98
CA GLY A 376 2.00 1.08 -2.66
C GLY A 376 0.51 0.84 -2.90
N VAL A 377 0.09 0.75 -4.17
CA VAL A 377 -1.32 0.46 -4.52
C VAL A 377 -1.79 -0.82 -3.86
N ASP A 378 -0.97 -1.84 -3.87
CA ASP A 378 -1.29 -3.18 -3.36
C ASP A 378 -1.40 -3.20 -1.82
N ARG A 379 -0.56 -2.42 -1.13
CA ARG A 379 -0.66 -2.21 0.33
C ARG A 379 -1.93 -1.44 0.69
N MET A 380 -2.28 -0.42 -0.09
CA MET A 380 -3.51 0.33 0.10
C MET A 380 -4.74 -0.54 -0.17
N PHE A 381 -4.71 -1.37 -1.21
CA PHE A 381 -5.75 -2.36 -1.50
C PHE A 381 -5.96 -3.32 -0.33
N LEU A 382 -4.87 -3.85 0.24
CA LEU A 382 -4.90 -4.73 1.40
C LEU A 382 -5.48 -4.03 2.64
N SER A 383 -5.09 -2.77 2.89
CA SER A 383 -5.64 -1.96 3.99
C SER A 383 -7.15 -1.82 3.88
N VAL A 384 -7.66 -1.53 2.67
CA VAL A 384 -9.09 -1.42 2.38
C VAL A 384 -9.80 -2.73 2.65
N LEU A 385 -9.28 -3.87 2.14
CA LEU A 385 -9.87 -5.19 2.39
C LEU A 385 -9.88 -5.56 3.87
N CYS A 386 -8.74 -5.41 4.55
CA CYS A 386 -8.61 -5.77 5.97
C CYS A 386 -9.53 -4.93 6.86
N SER A 387 -9.73 -3.66 6.51
CA SER A 387 -10.60 -2.78 7.29
C SER A 387 -12.08 -2.99 7.01
N SER A 388 -12.41 -3.49 5.84
CA SER A 388 -13.80 -3.64 5.38
C SER A 388 -14.42 -4.99 5.67
N TYR A 389 -13.61 -6.02 5.97
CA TYR A 389 -14.11 -7.38 6.17
C TYR A 389 -14.75 -7.57 7.54
N GLU A 390 -15.99 -8.05 7.56
CA GLU A 390 -16.71 -8.39 8.78
C GLU A 390 -17.54 -9.67 8.61
N GLU A 391 -17.53 -10.53 9.64
CA GLU A 391 -18.45 -11.65 9.80
C GLU A 391 -19.52 -11.26 10.82
N GLN A 392 -20.77 -11.11 10.39
CA GLN A 392 -21.89 -10.72 11.23
C GLN A 392 -22.76 -11.95 11.55
N GLN A 393 -23.12 -12.12 12.83
CA GLN A 393 -24.12 -13.09 13.24
C GLN A 393 -25.50 -12.46 13.09
N LEU A 394 -26.38 -13.10 12.35
CA LEU A 394 -27.75 -12.65 12.13
C LEU A 394 -28.71 -13.33 13.12
N GLU A 395 -29.87 -12.70 13.34
CA GLU A 395 -30.97 -13.34 14.07
C GLU A 395 -31.34 -14.66 13.41
N GLY A 396 -31.45 -15.74 14.21
CA GLY A 396 -31.71 -17.09 13.72
C GLY A 396 -30.46 -17.97 13.51
N GLY A 397 -29.25 -17.49 13.83
CA GLY A 397 -28.00 -18.24 13.84
C GLY A 397 -27.26 -18.31 12.48
N ASP A 398 -27.78 -17.63 11.46
CA ASP A 398 -27.11 -17.50 10.17
C ASP A 398 -25.92 -16.52 10.26
N THR A 399 -24.87 -16.74 9.45
CA THR A 399 -23.72 -15.83 9.34
C THR A 399 -23.78 -15.07 8.03
N ARG A 400 -23.50 -13.76 8.09
CA ARG A 400 -23.33 -12.88 6.93
C ARG A 400 -21.87 -12.42 6.87
N VAL A 401 -21.23 -12.60 5.72
CA VAL A 401 -19.95 -11.95 5.42
C VAL A 401 -20.24 -10.66 4.64
N VAL A 402 -19.66 -9.57 5.06
CA VAL A 402 -19.83 -8.27 4.41
C VAL A 402 -18.47 -7.57 4.26
N LEU A 403 -18.29 -6.93 3.11
CA LEU A 403 -17.21 -5.96 2.90
C LEU A 403 -17.76 -4.55 2.98
N HIS A 404 -17.46 -3.84 4.06
CA HIS A 404 -17.82 -2.42 4.26
C HIS A 404 -16.91 -1.48 3.45
N LEU A 405 -16.78 -1.76 2.15
CA LEU A 405 -15.97 -0.91 1.27
C LEU A 405 -16.52 0.51 1.23
N PRO A 406 -15.66 1.56 1.24
CA PRO A 406 -16.10 2.90 0.89
C PRO A 406 -16.86 2.87 -0.43
N ALA A 407 -18.09 3.42 -0.45
CA ALA A 407 -19.00 3.24 -1.59
C ALA A 407 -18.39 3.68 -2.93
N ALA A 408 -17.58 4.76 -2.90
CA ALA A 408 -16.85 5.22 -4.09
C ALA A 408 -15.75 4.24 -4.58
N LEU A 409 -15.26 3.35 -3.72
CA LEU A 409 -14.25 2.34 -4.09
C LEU A 409 -14.86 0.98 -4.47
N ALA A 410 -16.12 0.71 -4.12
CA ALA A 410 -16.77 -0.57 -4.37
C ALA A 410 -16.68 -0.98 -5.87
N PRO A 411 -16.38 -2.24 -6.19
CA PRO A 411 -16.31 -2.72 -7.58
C PRO A 411 -17.63 -2.55 -8.34
N VAL A 412 -18.72 -2.92 -7.69
CA VAL A 412 -20.10 -2.76 -8.17
C VAL A 412 -20.79 -1.74 -7.28
N LYS A 413 -21.43 -0.74 -7.89
CA LYS A 413 -22.11 0.33 -7.14
C LYS A 413 -23.56 0.00 -6.80
N CYS A 414 -24.19 -0.72 -7.73
CA CYS A 414 -25.59 -1.10 -7.60
C CYS A 414 -25.81 -2.48 -8.21
N ALA A 415 -26.62 -3.32 -7.56
CA ALA A 415 -27.13 -4.56 -8.12
C ALA A 415 -28.63 -4.52 -8.25
N VAL A 416 -29.17 -4.79 -9.45
CA VAL A 416 -30.61 -4.78 -9.73
C VAL A 416 -31.10 -6.21 -9.88
N MET A 417 -32.16 -6.55 -9.16
CA MET A 417 -32.66 -7.93 -9.01
C MET A 417 -34.17 -7.99 -9.18
N PRO A 418 -34.72 -8.81 -10.09
CA PRO A 418 -36.15 -9.09 -10.07
C PRO A 418 -36.49 -9.98 -8.88
N LEU A 419 -37.58 -9.71 -8.16
CA LEU A 419 -38.02 -10.54 -7.04
C LEU A 419 -38.21 -12.01 -7.47
N VAL A 420 -38.85 -12.22 -8.62
CA VAL A 420 -39.04 -13.51 -9.26
C VAL A 420 -38.71 -13.43 -10.76
N ARG A 421 -38.44 -14.60 -11.40
CA ARG A 421 -38.01 -14.69 -12.80
C ARG A 421 -39.18 -14.78 -13.79
N LYS A 422 -40.24 -14.04 -13.57
CA LYS A 422 -41.48 -14.06 -14.38
C LYS A 422 -42.22 -12.73 -14.27
N ASP A 423 -43.34 -12.66 -14.97
CA ASP A 423 -44.33 -11.59 -14.87
C ASP A 423 -43.76 -10.20 -15.30
N GLY A 424 -42.78 -10.17 -16.23
CA GLY A 424 -42.16 -8.91 -16.72
C GLY A 424 -41.13 -8.26 -15.76
N LEU A 425 -40.87 -8.86 -14.58
CA LEU A 425 -39.92 -8.31 -13.61
C LEU A 425 -38.46 -8.36 -14.09
N PRO A 426 -37.98 -9.47 -14.75
CA PRO A 426 -36.64 -9.50 -15.32
C PRO A 426 -36.41 -8.42 -16.37
N GLU A 427 -37.36 -8.19 -17.24
CA GLU A 427 -37.32 -7.19 -18.30
C GLU A 427 -37.21 -5.79 -17.71
N LYS A 428 -38.06 -5.48 -16.73
CA LYS A 428 -38.03 -4.19 -16.02
C LYS A 428 -36.72 -3.98 -15.26
N ALA A 429 -36.19 -5.00 -14.61
CA ALA A 429 -34.89 -4.93 -13.96
C ALA A 429 -33.76 -4.66 -14.95
N ARG A 430 -33.79 -5.25 -16.16
CA ARG A 430 -32.79 -4.99 -17.22
C ARG A 430 -32.92 -3.58 -17.80
N GLU A 431 -34.11 -3.01 -17.89
CA GLU A 431 -34.30 -1.60 -18.27
C GLU A 431 -33.55 -0.70 -17.29
N ILE A 432 -33.73 -0.90 -15.98
CA ILE A 432 -33.04 -0.12 -14.93
C ILE A 432 -31.50 -0.28 -15.02
N VAL A 433 -31.01 -1.50 -15.22
CA VAL A 433 -29.56 -1.73 -15.42
C VAL A 433 -29.06 -0.99 -16.66
N ASN A 434 -29.82 -1.04 -17.76
CA ASN A 434 -29.42 -0.38 -19.01
C ASN A 434 -29.40 1.13 -18.91
N ASP A 435 -30.15 1.71 -18.02
CA ASP A 435 -30.13 3.14 -17.71
C ASP A 435 -28.91 3.47 -16.82
N LEU A 436 -28.81 2.82 -15.67
CA LEU A 436 -27.78 3.15 -14.65
C LEU A 436 -26.33 2.82 -15.07
N LYS A 437 -26.10 1.85 -15.97
CA LYS A 437 -24.74 1.38 -16.33
C LYS A 437 -23.84 2.42 -17.00
N PHE A 438 -24.41 3.51 -17.52
CA PHE A 438 -23.63 4.58 -18.14
C PHE A 438 -22.97 5.50 -17.10
N ASP A 439 -23.49 5.53 -15.87
CA ASP A 439 -23.02 6.42 -14.82
C ASP A 439 -22.12 5.72 -13.80
N PHE A 440 -22.40 4.43 -13.54
CA PHE A 440 -21.60 3.61 -12.61
C PHE A 440 -21.78 2.10 -12.85
N PRO A 441 -20.80 1.27 -12.43
CA PRO A 441 -20.87 -0.19 -12.54
C PRO A 441 -22.13 -0.74 -11.86
N THR A 442 -23.01 -1.32 -12.67
CA THR A 442 -24.30 -1.90 -12.25
C THR A 442 -24.41 -3.33 -12.68
N HIS A 443 -24.77 -4.22 -11.74
CA HIS A 443 -24.96 -5.64 -12.01
C HIS A 443 -26.44 -6.02 -12.08
N TYR A 444 -26.77 -6.95 -12.97
CA TYR A 444 -28.03 -7.67 -12.97
C TYR A 444 -27.86 -9.05 -12.34
N GLU A 445 -28.76 -9.43 -11.42
CA GLU A 445 -28.73 -10.74 -10.79
C GLU A 445 -30.14 -11.33 -10.59
N GLU A 446 -30.33 -12.60 -10.99
CA GLU A 446 -31.62 -13.30 -10.86
C GLU A 446 -31.50 -14.73 -10.32
N LYS A 447 -30.26 -15.24 -10.09
CA LYS A 447 -30.04 -16.63 -9.66
C LYS A 447 -30.28 -16.77 -8.15
N ASP A 448 -30.99 -17.82 -7.72
CA ASP A 448 -31.37 -18.14 -6.35
C ASP A 448 -32.39 -17.18 -5.70
N SER A 449 -32.67 -17.36 -4.41
CA SER A 449 -33.57 -16.50 -3.63
C SER A 449 -32.99 -15.10 -3.43
N ILE A 450 -33.85 -14.12 -3.23
CA ILE A 450 -33.45 -12.71 -3.04
C ILE A 450 -32.46 -12.53 -1.87
N GLY A 451 -32.65 -13.26 -0.76
CA GLY A 451 -31.75 -13.21 0.38
C GLY A 451 -30.33 -13.71 0.06
N LYS A 452 -30.21 -14.77 -0.75
CA LYS A 452 -28.89 -15.27 -1.21
C LYS A 452 -28.22 -14.28 -2.15
N ARG A 453 -28.98 -13.59 -3.00
CA ARG A 453 -28.45 -12.55 -3.89
C ARG A 453 -27.92 -11.35 -3.10
N TYR A 454 -28.64 -10.89 -2.09
CA TYR A 454 -28.15 -9.84 -1.19
C TYR A 454 -26.86 -10.23 -0.51
N ARG A 455 -26.75 -11.46 0.04
CA ARG A 455 -25.53 -11.95 0.68
C ARG A 455 -24.33 -11.95 -0.27
N ARG A 456 -24.50 -12.33 -1.53
CA ARG A 456 -23.42 -12.29 -2.54
C ARG A 456 -22.97 -10.85 -2.82
N GLN A 457 -23.89 -9.91 -2.89
CA GLN A 457 -23.57 -8.49 -3.08
C GLN A 457 -22.92 -7.86 -1.84
N ASP A 458 -23.37 -8.23 -0.65
CA ASP A 458 -22.73 -7.83 0.60
C ASP A 458 -21.27 -8.33 0.67
N ALA A 459 -21.04 -9.58 0.26
CA ALA A 459 -19.72 -10.21 0.28
C ALA A 459 -18.71 -9.56 -0.70
N ILE A 460 -19.15 -8.93 -1.79
CA ILE A 460 -18.29 -8.18 -2.70
C ILE A 460 -18.30 -6.67 -2.44
N GLY A 461 -19.06 -6.22 -1.43
CA GLY A 461 -19.07 -4.84 -0.99
C GLY A 461 -19.94 -3.90 -1.80
N THR A 462 -20.95 -4.40 -2.54
CA THR A 462 -21.92 -3.57 -3.29
C THR A 462 -22.75 -2.72 -2.33
N PRO A 463 -22.68 -1.38 -2.39
CA PRO A 463 -23.35 -0.52 -1.41
C PRO A 463 -24.88 -0.50 -1.55
N TYR A 464 -25.40 -0.69 -2.76
CA TYR A 464 -26.85 -0.61 -3.01
C TYR A 464 -27.37 -1.80 -3.80
N CYS A 465 -28.53 -2.32 -3.38
CA CYS A 465 -29.30 -3.31 -4.12
C CYS A 465 -30.70 -2.79 -4.41
N VAL A 466 -31.14 -2.91 -5.66
CA VAL A 466 -32.47 -2.54 -6.13
C VAL A 466 -33.26 -3.81 -6.39
N THR A 467 -34.42 -3.95 -5.77
CA THR A 467 -35.35 -5.06 -6.03
C THR A 467 -36.57 -4.58 -6.79
N VAL A 468 -36.81 -5.21 -7.92
CA VAL A 468 -37.97 -5.02 -8.79
C VAL A 468 -39.01 -6.08 -8.45
N ASP A 469 -40.19 -5.68 -8.08
CA ASP A 469 -41.32 -6.54 -7.70
C ASP A 469 -42.62 -6.19 -8.47
N HIS A 470 -43.73 -6.85 -8.16
CA HIS A 470 -44.99 -6.61 -8.87
C HIS A 470 -45.50 -5.18 -8.72
N GLN A 471 -45.32 -4.56 -7.55
CA GLN A 471 -45.70 -3.17 -7.31
C GLN A 471 -44.91 -2.22 -8.23
N THR A 472 -43.68 -2.58 -8.59
CA THR A 472 -42.88 -1.79 -9.53
C THR A 472 -43.58 -1.57 -10.87
N LEU A 473 -44.31 -2.58 -11.35
CA LEU A 473 -45.04 -2.50 -12.62
C LEU A 473 -46.27 -1.63 -12.55
N GLU A 474 -46.80 -1.40 -11.34
CA GLU A 474 -48.01 -0.61 -11.10
C GLU A 474 -47.72 0.89 -10.89
N ASP A 475 -46.66 1.19 -10.10
CA ASP A 475 -46.43 2.57 -9.61
C ASP A 475 -45.00 3.11 -9.93
N ASN A 476 -44.19 2.39 -10.73
CA ASN A 476 -42.84 2.78 -11.10
C ASN A 476 -41.89 2.98 -9.91
N THR A 477 -42.13 2.27 -8.78
CA THR A 477 -41.23 2.31 -7.61
C THR A 477 -40.51 0.99 -7.42
N VAL A 478 -39.37 1.02 -6.73
CA VAL A 478 -38.55 -0.15 -6.40
C VAL A 478 -38.12 -0.12 -4.95
N THR A 479 -37.71 -1.28 -4.42
CA THR A 479 -37.06 -1.35 -3.12
C THR A 479 -35.57 -1.10 -3.26
N LEU A 480 -35.06 -0.02 -2.68
CA LEU A 480 -33.63 0.27 -2.54
C LEU A 480 -33.16 -0.20 -1.18
N ARG A 481 -32.16 -1.12 -1.15
CA ARG A 481 -31.52 -1.64 0.05
C ARG A 481 -30.11 -1.10 0.17
N GLU A 482 -29.77 -0.57 1.31
CA GLU A 482 -28.41 -0.20 1.67
C GLU A 482 -27.67 -1.37 2.35
N ARG A 483 -26.40 -1.59 2.00
CA ARG A 483 -25.55 -2.71 2.47
C ARG A 483 -25.32 -2.66 3.99
N ASP A 484 -24.91 -1.51 4.50
CA ASP A 484 -24.38 -1.39 5.86
C ASP A 484 -25.48 -1.41 6.92
N SER A 485 -26.53 -0.65 6.72
CA SER A 485 -27.69 -0.61 7.60
C SER A 485 -28.69 -1.74 7.37
N MET A 486 -28.65 -2.40 6.20
CA MET A 486 -29.66 -3.31 5.67
C MET A 486 -31.06 -2.67 5.53
N GLU A 487 -31.14 -1.37 5.68
CA GLU A 487 -32.40 -0.62 5.55
C GLU A 487 -32.95 -0.72 4.13
N GLN A 488 -34.23 -0.92 4.00
CA GLN A 488 -34.96 -1.00 2.74
C GLN A 488 -35.98 0.10 2.64
N LYS A 489 -35.89 0.87 1.55
CA LYS A 489 -36.81 2.00 1.30
C LYS A 489 -37.46 1.84 -0.06
N ARG A 490 -38.77 2.19 -0.14
CA ARG A 490 -39.44 2.29 -1.43
C ARG A 490 -39.11 3.65 -2.05
N VAL A 491 -38.59 3.65 -3.29
CA VAL A 491 -38.19 4.86 -4.01
C VAL A 491 -38.67 4.80 -5.46
N ASN A 492 -38.88 5.97 -6.08
CA ASN A 492 -39.21 6.05 -7.50
C ASN A 492 -37.98 5.68 -8.34
N ILE A 493 -38.18 4.98 -9.45
CA ILE A 493 -37.10 4.59 -10.39
C ILE A 493 -36.40 5.86 -10.91
N ASP A 494 -37.10 6.93 -11.19
CA ASP A 494 -36.53 8.18 -11.70
C ASP A 494 -35.59 8.87 -10.72
N ASP A 495 -35.67 8.57 -9.43
CA ASP A 495 -34.78 9.10 -8.38
C ASP A 495 -33.53 8.23 -8.17
N LEU A 496 -33.48 6.99 -8.67
CA LEU A 496 -32.41 6.02 -8.39
C LEU A 496 -31.04 6.56 -8.75
N HIS A 497 -30.90 7.14 -9.96
CA HIS A 497 -29.63 7.70 -10.40
C HIS A 497 -29.06 8.66 -9.37
N ARG A 498 -29.82 9.68 -8.97
CA ARG A 498 -29.41 10.70 -8.01
C ARG A 498 -29.09 10.10 -6.63
N LEU A 499 -29.99 9.27 -6.10
CA LEU A 499 -29.84 8.66 -4.76
C LEU A 499 -28.58 7.80 -4.65
N ILE A 500 -28.22 7.08 -5.71
CA ILE A 500 -27.04 6.22 -5.72
C ILE A 500 -25.79 7.04 -6.06
N HIS A 501 -25.82 7.83 -7.13
CA HIS A 501 -24.66 8.59 -7.62
C HIS A 501 -24.08 9.53 -6.56
N ASP A 502 -24.90 10.24 -5.80
CA ASP A 502 -24.44 11.16 -4.77
C ASP A 502 -23.58 10.50 -3.68
N ASN A 503 -23.75 9.18 -3.47
CA ASN A 503 -23.00 8.41 -2.48
C ASN A 503 -21.83 7.60 -3.06
N VAL A 504 -21.95 7.15 -4.31
CA VAL A 504 -20.94 6.23 -4.91
C VAL A 504 -19.94 6.95 -5.83
N SER A 505 -20.17 8.22 -6.13
CA SER A 505 -19.28 8.96 -7.04
C SER A 505 -17.93 9.25 -6.40
N MET A 506 -16.88 9.27 -7.22
CA MET A 506 -15.55 9.69 -6.78
C MET A 506 -15.56 11.13 -6.26
N ASN A 507 -16.40 12.00 -6.85
CA ASN A 507 -16.58 13.38 -6.40
C ASN A 507 -17.07 13.47 -4.95
N ALA A 508 -17.98 12.58 -4.52
CA ALA A 508 -18.46 12.54 -3.13
C ALA A 508 -17.30 12.26 -2.15
N LEU A 509 -16.37 11.41 -2.54
CA LEU A 509 -15.18 11.11 -1.73
C LEU A 509 -14.17 12.26 -1.76
N LEU A 510 -13.88 12.84 -2.94
CA LEU A 510 -12.94 13.94 -3.09
C LEU A 510 -13.38 15.21 -2.34
N ARG A 511 -14.68 15.50 -2.28
CA ARG A 511 -15.22 16.65 -1.53
C ARG A 511 -14.94 16.60 -0.02
N LYS A 512 -14.60 15.44 0.55
CA LYS A 512 -14.17 15.32 1.95
C LYS A 512 -12.75 15.88 2.16
N LEU A 513 -12.00 16.10 1.09
CA LEU A 513 -10.62 16.62 1.12
C LEU A 513 -10.54 18.15 1.00
N GLY A 514 -11.58 18.76 0.43
CA GLY A 514 -11.71 20.20 0.27
C GLY A 514 -12.09 20.97 1.53
#